data_9c73aa87ddddccecc723b928c9257d6f
#
_entry.id   9c73aa87ddddccecc723b928c9257d6f
#
_cell.length_a   1.000
_cell.length_b   1.000
_cell.length_c   1.000
_cell.angle_alpha   90.00
_cell.angle_beta   90.00
_cell.angle_gamma   90.00
#
_symmetry.space_group_name_H-M   'P 1'
#
loop_
_entity.id
_entity.type
_entity.pdbx_description
1 polymer ?
#
loop_
_entity_poly.entity_id
_entity_poly.type
_entity_poly.pdbx_seq_one_letter_code
_entity_poly.pdbx_strand_id
1 'polypeptide(L)'
;MIKDQPISEVQWIPIEKVHANDYNPNSVATQEMKLLYVSVKKDGYTQPVVTIYDEKKDRYVIVDGFHRYSIMRRYKDIYASCEGKLPCVVLKNKTMNDLMASTIRHNRARGKHSVQGMSNIVMEMLLNGASDLEVCNNLGLEAEELVRLKYITGYAKLYENNEFSKAAYSEKQVEEIKKYEAEVEAQKNE
;
A
#
# COMPACT_ATOMS: atom_id res chain seq x y z
N MET A 1 -24.99 5.99 -4.11
CA MET A 1 -25.34 7.40 -4.45
C MET A 1 -24.09 8.25 -4.40
N ILE A 2 -24.07 9.48 -4.94
CA ILE A 2 -22.86 10.35 -4.92
C ILE A 2 -22.36 10.61 -3.49
N LYS A 3 -23.28 10.73 -2.54
CA LYS A 3 -22.96 10.93 -1.11
C LYS A 3 -22.15 9.80 -0.47
N ASP A 4 -22.16 8.61 -1.07
CA ASP A 4 -21.42 7.45 -0.56
C ASP A 4 -19.97 7.39 -1.11
N GLN A 5 -19.64 8.32 -2.00
CA GLN A 5 -18.29 8.41 -2.53
C GLN A 5 -17.40 9.19 -1.56
N PRO A 6 -16.23 8.63 -1.16
CA PRO A 6 -15.36 9.29 -0.18
C PRO A 6 -14.96 10.72 -0.56
N ILE A 7 -14.85 11.02 -1.85
CA ILE A 7 -14.51 12.37 -2.36
C ILE A 7 -15.60 13.42 -2.06
N SER A 8 -16.82 13.00 -1.72
CA SER A 8 -17.89 13.91 -1.35
C SER A 8 -17.68 14.59 0.01
N GLU A 9 -16.77 14.04 0.84
CA GLU A 9 -16.48 14.49 2.19
C GLU A 9 -15.00 14.80 2.36
N VAL A 10 -14.49 15.84 1.68
CA VAL A 10 -13.11 16.31 1.89
C VAL A 10 -13.03 17.05 3.21
N GLN A 11 -12.09 16.64 4.06
CA GLN A 11 -11.83 17.23 5.37
C GLN A 11 -10.47 17.91 5.39
N TRP A 12 -10.38 19.10 5.98
CA TRP A 12 -9.13 19.79 6.23
C TRP A 12 -8.57 19.36 7.58
N ILE A 13 -7.57 18.48 7.58
CA ILE A 13 -7.01 17.83 8.76
C ILE A 13 -5.67 18.48 9.11
N PRO A 14 -5.43 18.88 10.39
CA PRO A 14 -4.14 19.36 10.83
C PRO A 14 -3.03 18.40 10.42
N ILE A 15 -1.97 18.93 9.81
CA ILE A 15 -0.91 18.06 9.22
C ILE A 15 -0.18 17.25 10.29
N GLU A 16 -0.17 17.72 11.54
CA GLU A 16 0.42 17.03 12.68
C GLU A 16 -0.29 15.71 13.00
N LYS A 17 -1.57 15.60 12.66
CA LYS A 17 -2.35 14.36 12.79
C LYS A 17 -2.21 13.43 11.62
N VAL A 18 -1.59 13.85 10.51
CA VAL A 18 -1.41 13.04 9.31
C VAL A 18 0.00 12.44 9.29
N HIS A 19 0.07 11.11 9.13
CA HIS A 19 1.30 10.35 9.17
C HIS A 19 1.49 9.52 7.89
N ALA A 20 2.74 9.44 7.45
CA ALA A 20 3.12 8.51 6.39
C ALA A 20 2.91 7.06 6.87
N ASN A 21 2.64 6.16 5.92
CA ASN A 21 2.75 4.74 6.20
C ASN A 21 4.21 4.27 6.04
N ASP A 22 4.60 3.26 6.82
CA ASP A 22 5.98 2.76 6.86
C ASP A 22 6.32 1.89 5.63
N TYR A 23 5.32 1.53 4.82
CA TYR A 23 5.44 0.66 3.65
C TYR A 23 5.25 1.36 2.30
N ASN A 24 5.32 2.70 2.24
CA ASN A 24 5.16 3.42 0.98
C ASN A 24 6.39 3.22 0.07
N PRO A 25 6.28 2.50 -1.05
CA PRO A 25 7.41 2.19 -1.92
C PRO A 25 7.80 3.35 -2.84
N ASN A 26 7.07 4.48 -2.78
CA ASN A 26 7.26 5.55 -3.76
C ASN A 26 8.40 6.49 -3.37
N SER A 27 9.43 6.47 -4.19
CA SER A 27 10.47 7.49 -4.24
C SER A 27 10.25 8.38 -5.47
N VAL A 28 10.16 9.69 -5.29
CA VAL A 28 10.03 10.65 -6.39
C VAL A 28 11.31 11.41 -6.59
N ALA A 29 11.71 11.57 -7.85
CA ALA A 29 12.85 12.37 -8.20
C ALA A 29 12.67 13.83 -7.77
N THR A 30 13.77 14.51 -7.43
CA THR A 30 13.77 15.89 -6.93
C THR A 30 13.12 16.87 -7.90
N GLN A 31 13.24 16.64 -9.21
CA GLN A 31 12.62 17.49 -10.23
C GLN A 31 11.09 17.38 -10.22
N GLU A 32 10.55 16.19 -10.10
CA GLU A 32 9.09 15.96 -10.05
C GLU A 32 8.48 16.57 -8.78
N MET A 33 9.20 16.52 -7.66
CA MET A 33 8.79 17.19 -6.42
C MET A 33 8.75 18.72 -6.58
N LYS A 34 9.71 19.31 -7.33
CA LYS A 34 9.68 20.74 -7.64
C LYS A 34 8.51 21.12 -8.54
N LEU A 35 8.21 20.33 -9.55
CA LEU A 35 7.04 20.53 -10.41
C LEU A 35 5.74 20.47 -9.62
N LEU A 36 5.60 19.47 -8.74
CA LEU A 36 4.45 19.36 -7.88
C LEU A 36 4.30 20.56 -6.92
N TYR A 37 5.41 21.04 -6.34
CA TYR A 37 5.41 22.27 -5.55
C TYR A 37 4.89 23.47 -6.35
N VAL A 38 5.38 23.67 -7.57
CA VAL A 38 4.94 24.78 -8.44
C VAL A 38 3.44 24.65 -8.74
N SER A 39 2.96 23.43 -9.03
CA SER A 39 1.54 23.18 -9.27
C SER A 39 0.70 23.52 -8.04
N VAL A 40 1.07 23.00 -6.87
CA VAL A 40 0.32 23.28 -5.62
C VAL A 40 0.37 24.78 -5.27
N LYS A 41 1.48 25.46 -5.55
CA LYS A 41 1.61 26.90 -5.29
C LYS A 41 0.73 27.75 -6.21
N LYS A 42 0.57 27.34 -7.47
CA LYS A 42 -0.21 28.10 -8.48
C LYS A 42 -1.69 27.77 -8.42
N ASP A 43 -2.01 26.50 -8.32
CA ASP A 43 -3.36 25.99 -8.52
C ASP A 43 -4.05 25.54 -7.21
N GLY A 44 -3.28 25.50 -6.10
CA GLY A 44 -3.72 24.94 -4.84
C GLY A 44 -3.78 23.40 -4.85
N TYR A 45 -4.35 22.82 -3.81
CA TYR A 45 -4.60 21.38 -3.74
C TYR A 45 -5.83 21.02 -4.59
N THR A 46 -5.63 20.53 -5.77
CA THR A 46 -6.71 20.07 -6.69
C THR A 46 -7.15 18.63 -6.42
N GLN A 47 -6.34 17.87 -5.69
CA GLN A 47 -6.62 16.47 -5.31
C GLN A 47 -6.34 16.28 -3.82
N PRO A 48 -7.29 15.73 -3.05
CA PRO A 48 -7.07 15.45 -1.64
C PRO A 48 -6.10 14.28 -1.44
N VAL A 49 -5.51 14.21 -0.25
CA VAL A 49 -4.75 13.04 0.21
C VAL A 49 -5.74 11.99 0.71
N VAL A 50 -5.54 10.73 0.34
CA VAL A 50 -6.39 9.63 0.81
C VAL A 50 -5.79 9.06 2.08
N THR A 51 -6.60 8.99 3.13
CA THR A 51 -6.19 8.55 4.46
C THR A 51 -7.18 7.55 5.04
N ILE A 52 -6.74 6.83 6.08
CA ILE A 52 -7.61 6.16 7.05
C ILE A 52 -7.35 6.75 8.44
N TYR A 53 -8.33 6.64 9.33
CA TYR A 53 -8.17 7.01 10.72
C TYR A 53 -7.78 5.79 11.56
N ASP A 54 -6.65 5.89 12.26
CA ASP A 54 -6.17 4.91 13.23
C ASP A 54 -6.65 5.34 14.64
N GLU A 55 -7.74 4.74 15.09
CA GLU A 55 -8.34 5.06 16.39
C GLU A 55 -7.40 4.77 17.56
N LYS A 56 -6.54 3.76 17.46
CA LYS A 56 -5.62 3.38 18.54
C LYS A 56 -4.54 4.44 18.79
N LYS A 57 -4.16 5.15 17.75
CA LYS A 57 -3.07 6.14 17.80
C LYS A 57 -3.56 7.58 17.59
N ASP A 58 -4.87 7.80 17.50
CA ASP A 58 -5.52 9.11 17.21
C ASP A 58 -4.83 9.85 16.05
N ARG A 59 -4.65 9.16 14.91
CA ARG A 59 -3.93 9.72 13.77
C ARG A 59 -4.51 9.26 12.44
N TYR A 60 -4.25 10.03 11.40
CA TYR A 60 -4.60 9.68 10.02
C TYR A 60 -3.38 9.11 9.31
N VAL A 61 -3.50 7.92 8.73
CA VAL A 61 -2.43 7.24 8.00
C VAL A 61 -2.67 7.39 6.50
N ILE A 62 -1.65 7.83 5.77
CA ILE A 62 -1.72 8.07 4.34
C ILE A 62 -1.82 6.76 3.57
N VAL A 63 -2.83 6.66 2.70
CA VAL A 63 -3.02 5.60 1.70
C VAL A 63 -2.44 6.02 0.36
N ASP A 64 -2.78 7.25 -0.07
CA ASP A 64 -2.29 7.85 -1.31
C ASP A 64 -2.10 9.35 -1.14
N GLY A 65 -1.18 9.92 -1.92
CA GLY A 65 -0.86 11.35 -1.90
C GLY A 65 0.30 11.74 -1.00
N PHE A 66 1.20 10.82 -0.69
CA PHE A 66 2.40 11.06 0.13
C PHE A 66 3.23 12.27 -0.36
N HIS A 67 3.35 12.48 -1.67
CA HIS A 67 4.09 13.62 -2.22
C HIS A 67 3.40 14.96 -1.93
N ARG A 68 2.06 15.01 -1.99
CA ARG A 68 1.25 16.18 -1.64
C ARG A 68 1.39 16.54 -0.16
N TYR A 69 1.38 15.53 0.70
CA TYR A 69 1.70 15.67 2.11
C TYR A 69 3.14 16.19 2.33
N SER A 70 4.11 15.64 1.61
CA SER A 70 5.53 16.02 1.71
C SER A 70 5.77 17.46 1.27
N ILE A 71 5.04 17.96 0.25
CA ILE A 71 5.07 19.38 -0.18
C ILE A 71 4.67 20.27 0.99
N MET A 72 3.55 20.00 1.64
CA MET A 72 3.09 20.82 2.77
C MET A 72 4.09 20.81 3.93
N ARG A 73 4.69 19.67 4.24
CA ARG A 73 5.70 19.60 5.31
C ARG A 73 7.00 20.31 4.99
N ARG A 74 7.38 20.33 3.72
CA ARG A 74 8.68 20.88 3.28
C ARG A 74 8.63 22.38 3.03
N TYR A 75 7.49 22.91 2.55
CA TYR A 75 7.39 24.29 2.08
C TYR A 75 6.48 25.12 2.98
N LYS A 76 7.10 26.08 3.69
CA LYS A 76 6.41 26.95 4.67
C LYS A 76 5.32 27.83 4.06
N ASP A 77 5.50 28.26 2.80
CA ASP A 77 4.50 29.05 2.09
C ASP A 77 3.23 28.25 1.79
N ILE A 78 3.36 26.97 1.42
CA ILE A 78 2.20 26.07 1.25
C ILE A 78 1.54 25.78 2.60
N TYR A 79 2.33 25.51 3.64
CA TYR A 79 1.79 25.31 5.00
C TYR A 79 0.96 26.52 5.45
N ALA A 80 1.49 27.73 5.30
CA ALA A 80 0.80 28.96 5.67
C ALA A 80 -0.47 29.21 4.86
N SER A 81 -0.42 28.98 3.54
CA SER A 81 -1.59 29.20 2.65
C SER A 81 -2.76 28.24 2.95
N CYS A 82 -2.49 27.11 3.58
CA CYS A 82 -3.50 26.10 3.98
C CYS A 82 -3.77 26.08 5.49
N GLU A 83 -3.31 27.08 6.24
CA GLU A 83 -3.47 27.16 7.71
C GLU A 83 -3.00 25.91 8.44
N GLY A 84 -1.95 25.25 7.94
CA GLY A 84 -1.41 24.01 8.49
C GLY A 84 -2.32 22.78 8.33
N LYS A 85 -3.37 22.85 7.49
CA LYS A 85 -4.32 21.77 7.28
C LYS A 85 -4.19 21.18 5.89
N LEU A 86 -4.22 19.86 5.82
CA LEU A 86 -4.14 19.09 4.57
C LEU A 86 -5.53 18.64 4.13
N PRO A 87 -5.93 18.83 2.85
CA PRO A 87 -7.20 18.30 2.36
C PRO A 87 -7.12 16.78 2.25
N CYS A 88 -7.95 16.09 3.01
CA CYS A 88 -7.97 14.64 3.09
C CYS A 88 -9.35 14.07 2.80
N VAL A 89 -9.34 12.89 2.20
CA VAL A 89 -10.47 11.98 2.13
C VAL A 89 -10.20 10.81 3.06
N VAL A 90 -11.12 10.55 3.99
CA VAL A 90 -10.97 9.48 4.98
C VAL A 90 -11.75 8.25 4.52
N LEU A 91 -11.06 7.14 4.27
CA LEU A 91 -11.69 5.86 3.97
C LEU A 91 -12.21 5.23 5.26
N LYS A 92 -13.49 4.88 5.28
CA LYS A 92 -14.18 4.26 6.42
C LYS A 92 -14.15 2.73 6.29
N ASN A 93 -14.20 2.02 7.40
CA ASN A 93 -14.36 0.56 7.48
C ASN A 93 -13.29 -0.24 6.71
N LYS A 94 -12.01 0.10 6.89
CA LYS A 94 -10.87 -0.59 6.27
C LYS A 94 -9.94 -1.22 7.29
N THR A 95 -9.51 -2.45 7.03
CA THR A 95 -8.46 -3.13 7.79
C THR A 95 -7.06 -2.66 7.35
N MET A 96 -6.02 -3.03 8.09
CA MET A 96 -4.63 -2.74 7.71
C MET A 96 -4.29 -3.40 6.35
N ASN A 97 -4.75 -4.62 6.10
CA ASN A 97 -4.55 -5.30 4.81
C ASN A 97 -5.27 -4.58 3.67
N ASP A 98 -6.49 -4.10 3.89
CA ASP A 98 -7.21 -3.27 2.91
C ASP A 98 -6.46 -1.97 2.59
N LEU A 99 -5.82 -1.40 3.60
CA LEU A 99 -5.02 -0.19 3.49
C LEU A 99 -3.79 -0.42 2.59
N MET A 100 -3.02 -1.48 2.85
CA MET A 100 -1.87 -1.86 2.04
C MET A 100 -2.29 -2.13 0.60
N ALA A 101 -3.34 -2.93 0.40
CA ALA A 101 -3.90 -3.23 -0.90
C ALA A 101 -4.39 -1.97 -1.64
N SER A 102 -5.03 -1.05 -0.92
CA SER A 102 -5.49 0.22 -1.50
C SER A 102 -4.32 1.09 -1.95
N THR A 103 -3.29 1.22 -1.10
CA THR A 103 -2.06 1.97 -1.44
C THR A 103 -1.45 1.44 -2.74
N ILE A 104 -1.37 0.12 -2.88
CA ILE A 104 -0.77 -0.50 -4.07
C ILE A 104 -1.65 -0.31 -5.30
N ARG A 105 -2.96 -0.57 -5.20
CA ARG A 105 -3.88 -0.36 -6.33
C ARG A 105 -3.79 1.07 -6.86
N HIS A 106 -3.80 2.07 -5.97
CA HIS A 106 -3.64 3.47 -6.35
C HIS A 106 -2.30 3.74 -7.01
N ASN A 107 -1.24 3.18 -6.47
CA ASN A 107 0.10 3.34 -7.02
C ASN A 107 0.24 2.59 -8.35
N ARG A 108 -0.14 1.31 -8.41
CA ARG A 108 0.00 0.45 -9.60
C ARG A 108 -0.77 1.01 -10.82
N ALA A 109 -1.92 1.61 -10.58
CA ALA A 109 -2.69 2.29 -11.63
C ALA A 109 -1.98 3.51 -12.24
N ARG A 110 -0.96 4.06 -11.56
CA ARG A 110 -0.24 5.28 -11.99
C ARG A 110 1.13 5.03 -12.62
N GLY A 111 1.65 3.81 -12.66
CA GLY A 111 2.91 3.51 -13.34
C GLY A 111 3.92 2.64 -12.58
N LYS A 112 5.22 2.86 -12.84
CA LYS A 112 6.31 1.98 -12.41
C LYS A 112 6.49 1.91 -10.90
N HIS A 113 6.62 0.68 -10.37
CA HIS A 113 6.93 0.42 -8.95
C HIS A 113 8.33 -0.16 -8.80
N SER A 114 8.97 0.10 -7.65
CA SER A 114 10.17 -0.65 -7.31
C SER A 114 9.77 -2.08 -6.91
N VAL A 115 10.47 -3.05 -7.47
CA VAL A 115 10.27 -4.47 -7.16
C VAL A 115 10.45 -4.72 -5.66
N GLN A 116 11.42 -4.06 -5.03
CA GLN A 116 11.67 -4.17 -3.59
C GLN A 116 10.50 -3.65 -2.76
N GLY A 117 9.89 -2.53 -3.14
CA GLY A 117 8.72 -1.99 -2.44
C GLY A 117 7.52 -2.92 -2.50
N MET A 118 7.25 -3.51 -3.67
CA MET A 118 6.19 -4.51 -3.84
C MET A 118 6.45 -5.76 -3.00
N SER A 119 7.69 -6.26 -2.99
CA SER A 119 8.09 -7.41 -2.20
C SER A 119 7.88 -7.19 -0.70
N ASN A 120 8.24 -6.02 -0.18
CA ASN A 120 8.05 -5.69 1.25
C ASN A 120 6.57 -5.69 1.63
N ILE A 121 5.70 -5.19 0.77
CA ILE A 121 4.27 -5.13 1.02
C ILE A 121 3.63 -6.52 0.98
N VAL A 122 4.01 -7.34 -0.01
CA VAL A 122 3.58 -8.75 -0.07
C VAL A 122 3.96 -9.47 1.21
N MET A 123 5.21 -9.31 1.66
CA MET A 123 5.69 -9.90 2.91
C MET A 123 4.85 -9.45 4.11
N GLU A 124 4.60 -8.16 4.24
CA GLU A 124 3.85 -7.61 5.37
C GLU A 124 2.39 -8.09 5.39
N MET A 125 1.73 -8.16 4.23
CA MET A 125 0.38 -8.73 4.13
C MET A 125 0.34 -10.19 4.56
N LEU A 126 1.32 -10.99 4.14
CA LEU A 126 1.41 -12.41 4.51
C LEU A 126 1.70 -12.58 6.01
N LEU A 127 2.59 -11.77 6.59
CA LEU A 127 2.86 -11.76 8.04
C LEU A 127 1.63 -11.33 8.86
N ASN A 128 0.78 -10.49 8.31
CA ASN A 128 -0.51 -10.10 8.91
C ASN A 128 -1.63 -11.14 8.64
N GLY A 129 -1.29 -12.33 8.13
CA GLY A 129 -2.18 -13.47 7.98
C GLY A 129 -3.01 -13.48 6.70
N ALA A 130 -2.71 -12.64 5.71
CA ALA A 130 -3.37 -12.73 4.40
C ALA A 130 -2.91 -14.01 3.68
N SER A 131 -3.85 -14.70 3.03
CA SER A 131 -3.54 -15.82 2.14
C SER A 131 -2.94 -15.34 0.82
N ASP A 132 -2.26 -16.23 0.11
CA ASP A 132 -1.69 -15.96 -1.23
C ASP A 132 -2.76 -15.47 -2.21
N LEU A 133 -3.92 -16.10 -2.18
CA LEU A 133 -5.06 -15.74 -3.02
C LEU A 133 -5.57 -14.32 -2.70
N GLU A 134 -5.67 -13.97 -1.42
CA GLU A 134 -6.05 -12.62 -1.00
C GLU A 134 -5.03 -11.59 -1.44
N VAL A 135 -3.74 -11.89 -1.31
CA VAL A 135 -2.66 -11.02 -1.79
C VAL A 135 -2.76 -10.82 -3.30
N CYS A 136 -2.90 -11.90 -4.08
CA CYS A 136 -3.06 -11.82 -5.53
C CYS A 136 -4.27 -10.97 -5.92
N ASN A 137 -5.43 -11.26 -5.35
CA ASN A 137 -6.67 -10.53 -5.65
C ASN A 137 -6.61 -9.05 -5.25
N ASN A 138 -6.05 -8.76 -4.08
CA ASN A 138 -5.98 -7.41 -3.55
C ASN A 138 -4.96 -6.53 -4.29
N LEU A 139 -3.86 -7.11 -4.74
CA LEU A 139 -2.78 -6.39 -5.41
C LEU A 139 -2.84 -6.48 -6.94
N GLY A 140 -3.72 -7.32 -7.49
CA GLY A 140 -3.78 -7.63 -8.92
C GLY A 140 -2.50 -8.32 -9.41
N LEU A 141 -1.94 -9.23 -8.61
CA LEU A 141 -0.74 -10.00 -8.95
C LEU A 141 -1.14 -11.32 -9.61
N GLU A 142 -0.34 -11.72 -10.59
CA GLU A 142 -0.33 -13.11 -11.07
C GLU A 142 0.38 -14.00 -10.06
N ALA A 143 0.03 -15.31 -10.02
CA ALA A 143 0.62 -16.25 -9.07
C ALA A 143 2.15 -16.33 -9.18
N GLU A 144 2.68 -16.31 -10.40
CA GLU A 144 4.13 -16.29 -10.66
C GLU A 144 4.79 -15.01 -10.11
N GLU A 145 4.14 -13.86 -10.27
CA GLU A 145 4.64 -12.59 -9.76
C GLU A 145 4.72 -12.61 -8.23
N LEU A 146 3.71 -13.17 -7.57
CA LEU A 146 3.71 -13.37 -6.11
C LEU A 146 4.89 -14.23 -5.65
N VAL A 147 5.14 -15.37 -6.32
CA VAL A 147 6.27 -16.25 -6.01
C VAL A 147 7.60 -15.51 -6.12
N ARG A 148 7.80 -14.75 -7.20
CA ARG A 148 9.02 -13.94 -7.38
C ARG A 148 9.22 -12.92 -6.27
N LEU A 149 8.13 -12.23 -5.87
CA LEU A 149 8.17 -11.23 -4.82
C LEU A 149 8.47 -11.84 -3.44
N LYS A 150 7.95 -13.03 -3.15
CA LYS A 150 8.30 -13.82 -1.95
C LYS A 150 9.77 -14.20 -1.91
N TYR A 151 10.33 -14.60 -3.04
CA TYR A 151 11.76 -14.95 -3.15
C TYR A 151 12.67 -13.76 -2.85
N ILE A 152 12.34 -12.58 -3.35
CA ILE A 152 13.14 -11.36 -3.17
C ILE A 152 13.21 -10.94 -1.70
N THR A 153 12.13 -11.11 -0.94
CA THR A 153 12.11 -10.79 0.50
C THR A 153 12.77 -11.86 1.36
N GLY A 154 13.10 -13.02 0.81
CA GLY A 154 13.53 -14.17 1.59
C GLY A 154 12.42 -14.79 2.44
N TYR A 155 11.16 -14.42 2.19
CA TYR A 155 10.00 -14.93 2.92
C TYR A 155 9.95 -16.46 2.93
N ALA A 156 10.27 -17.09 1.80
CA ALA A 156 10.37 -18.55 1.70
C ALA A 156 11.37 -19.14 2.71
N LYS A 157 12.54 -18.48 2.91
CA LYS A 157 13.55 -18.95 3.87
C LYS A 157 13.14 -18.81 5.33
N LEU A 158 12.26 -17.86 5.67
CA LEU A 158 11.71 -17.73 7.02
C LEU A 158 10.84 -18.93 7.40
N TYR A 159 10.22 -19.58 6.42
CA TYR A 159 9.36 -20.75 6.63
C TYR A 159 10.09 -22.09 6.46
N GLU A 160 11.21 -22.14 5.72
CA GLU A 160 12.05 -23.35 5.61
C GLU A 160 12.67 -23.81 6.93
N ASN A 161 12.97 -22.86 7.84
CA ASN A 161 13.63 -23.15 9.11
C ASN A 161 12.68 -23.23 10.32
N ASN A 162 11.41 -22.91 10.16
CA ASN A 162 10.43 -23.11 11.21
C ASN A 162 9.68 -24.40 10.90
N GLU A 163 9.80 -25.40 11.77
CA GLU A 163 8.85 -26.52 11.89
C GLU A 163 7.46 -26.00 12.31
N PHE A 164 6.92 -25.07 11.54
CA PHE A 164 5.51 -24.74 11.64
C PHE A 164 4.76 -25.96 11.14
N SER A 165 4.22 -26.68 12.11
CA SER A 165 3.48 -27.90 11.91
C SER A 165 2.51 -27.71 10.73
N LYS A 166 2.49 -28.71 9.84
CA LYS A 166 1.49 -28.87 8.77
C LYS A 166 0.04 -28.77 9.28
N ALA A 167 -0.16 -28.69 10.57
CA ALA A 167 -1.41 -28.45 11.29
C ALA A 167 -1.98 -27.02 11.13
N ALA A 168 -1.23 -26.06 10.61
CA ALA A 168 -1.72 -24.69 10.38
C ALA A 168 -2.44 -24.51 9.03
N TYR A 169 -2.36 -25.48 8.12
CA TYR A 169 -3.07 -25.46 6.84
C TYR A 169 -4.30 -26.36 6.90
N SER A 170 -5.43 -25.87 6.39
CA SER A 170 -6.59 -26.74 6.17
C SER A 170 -6.24 -27.81 5.11
N GLU A 171 -6.87 -28.98 5.16
CA GLU A 171 -6.64 -30.08 4.19
C GLU A 171 -6.76 -29.58 2.72
N LYS A 172 -7.69 -28.65 2.43
CA LYS A 172 -7.83 -28.02 1.13
C LYS A 172 -6.61 -27.21 0.72
N GLN A 173 -6.02 -26.46 1.64
CA GLN A 173 -4.82 -25.66 1.35
C GLN A 173 -3.58 -26.53 1.11
N VAL A 174 -3.49 -27.67 1.81
CA VAL A 174 -2.42 -28.66 1.56
C VAL A 174 -2.56 -29.32 0.19
N GLU A 175 -3.78 -29.61 -0.27
CA GLU A 175 -4.03 -30.14 -1.60
C GLU A 175 -3.72 -29.13 -2.71
N GLU A 176 -4.07 -27.86 -2.51
CA GLU A 176 -3.75 -26.80 -3.46
C GLU A 176 -2.24 -26.54 -3.58
N ILE A 177 -1.52 -26.56 -2.46
CA ILE A 177 -0.06 -26.45 -2.43
C ILE A 177 0.59 -27.62 -3.17
N LYS A 178 0.12 -28.86 -2.93
CA LYS A 178 0.64 -30.04 -3.63
C LYS A 178 0.37 -30.04 -5.13
N LYS A 179 -0.81 -29.54 -5.55
CA LYS A 179 -1.11 -29.35 -6.97
C LYS A 179 -0.18 -28.35 -7.63
N TYR A 180 0.03 -27.24 -6.95
CA TYR A 180 0.92 -26.19 -7.44
C TYR A 180 2.39 -26.64 -7.54
N GLU A 181 2.89 -27.35 -6.51
CA GLU A 181 4.23 -27.93 -6.52
C GLU A 181 4.40 -28.95 -7.68
N ALA A 182 3.39 -29.77 -7.93
CA ALA A 182 3.41 -30.73 -9.04
C ALA A 182 3.39 -30.04 -10.43
N GLU A 183 2.64 -28.94 -10.58
CA GLU A 183 2.61 -28.14 -11.81
C GLU A 183 3.95 -27.44 -12.08
N VAL A 184 4.59 -26.92 -11.03
CA VAL A 184 5.92 -26.29 -11.12
C VAL A 184 7.02 -27.31 -11.43
N GLU A 185 6.95 -28.53 -10.89
CA GLU A 185 7.89 -29.60 -11.24
C GLU A 185 7.69 -30.12 -12.68
N ALA A 186 6.47 -30.21 -13.15
CA ALA A 186 6.18 -30.61 -14.54
C ALA A 186 6.73 -29.60 -15.56
N GLN A 187 6.67 -28.30 -15.27
CA GLN A 187 7.21 -27.24 -16.14
C GLN A 187 8.74 -27.13 -16.12
N LYS A 188 9.42 -27.71 -15.13
CA LYS A 188 10.89 -27.77 -15.08
C LYS A 188 11.50 -28.92 -15.86
N ASN A 189 10.68 -29.88 -16.27
CA ASN A 189 11.10 -31.08 -16.98
C ASN A 189 10.74 -31.07 -18.49
N GLU A 190 10.18 -29.98 -19.00
CA GLU A 190 10.05 -29.64 -20.42
C GLU A 190 11.12 -28.61 -20.83
#